data_78fad39fc30de8025dc1b07d0e971f2c
#
_entry.id   78fad39fc30de8025dc1b07d0e971f2c
#
_cell.length_a   1.000
_cell.length_b   1.000
_cell.length_c   1.000
_cell.angle_alpha   90.00
_cell.angle_beta   90.00
_cell.angle_gamma   90.00
#
_symmetry.space_group_name_H-M   'P 1'
#
loop_
_entity.id
_entity.type
_entity.pdbx_description
1 polymer ?
#
loop_
_entity_poly.entity_id
_entity_poly.type
_entity_poly.pdbx_seq_one_letter_code
_entity_poly.pdbx_strand_id
1 'polypeptide(L)'
;MRKIKSENQILIMLAFFSVSMGLWENFRQLWLQDNGFSATNISNIISIGTLISVVGIMFVGKHIKLSKLKTFVSCSLIIKFLNLIFILYLNNRGNMNLINISIIIDVLTGYLVTTSIYPLITTIIKNNTIYSKRKLTEYLFKDVGILVGGLLIGRSVIGILVNYNVCLFISIVFLAISILVMFNMSACKNIENKQGENVSIIKYILKSKLQVIYMIYSFIGAMAMSTALGLKMLTLTNYFKFSDNQATNYLLIVGLAADIIGILALKYLTPKNDYITITIKFGIRFIAYVIAFLSNNIIITLIAMTWSILISTSYENICDGYYVNEIDNKYQLTFTNFRYVIRYLGEATGIFLCGVMYEIGLRYMFGLSAFFLIFQIGLAYYLIYLRKKERYIQ
;
A
#
# COMPACT_ATOMS: atom_id res chain seq x y z
N MET A 1 -1.42 13.19 -35.25
CA MET A 1 -1.54 12.54 -33.93
C MET A 1 -1.98 13.56 -32.88
N ARG A 2 -3.18 13.41 -32.29
CA ARG A 2 -3.62 14.29 -31.19
C ARG A 2 -2.68 14.08 -29.99
N LYS A 3 -2.00 15.12 -29.51
CA LYS A 3 -1.20 15.07 -28.29
C LYS A 3 -2.11 14.64 -27.13
N ILE A 4 -1.85 13.46 -26.58
CA ILE A 4 -2.57 12.97 -25.39
C ILE A 4 -2.33 13.99 -24.27
N LYS A 5 -3.39 14.46 -23.60
CA LYS A 5 -3.26 15.43 -22.50
C LYS A 5 -2.37 14.84 -21.41
N SER A 6 -1.55 15.64 -20.77
CA SER A 6 -0.61 15.22 -19.70
C SER A 6 -1.33 14.46 -18.56
N GLU A 7 -2.61 14.75 -18.34
CA GLU A 7 -3.48 14.04 -17.40
C GLU A 7 -3.64 12.56 -17.73
N ASN A 8 -3.90 12.26 -19.02
CA ASN A 8 -4.06 10.86 -19.44
C ASN A 8 -2.71 10.13 -19.44
N GLN A 9 -1.61 10.82 -19.76
CA GLN A 9 -0.28 10.24 -19.75
C GLN A 9 0.11 9.78 -18.34
N ILE A 10 -0.16 10.58 -17.30
CA ILE A 10 0.17 10.19 -15.91
C ILE A 10 -0.69 9.03 -15.43
N LEU A 11 -1.98 8.97 -15.82
CA LEU A 11 -2.85 7.83 -15.48
C LEU A 11 -2.42 6.54 -16.21
N ILE A 12 -2.02 6.65 -17.49
CA ILE A 12 -1.49 5.52 -18.26
C ILE A 12 -0.17 5.03 -17.63
N MET A 13 0.74 5.94 -17.28
CA MET A 13 1.98 5.58 -16.57
C MET A 13 1.70 4.85 -15.27
N LEU A 14 0.76 5.39 -14.46
CA LEU A 14 0.35 4.78 -13.21
C LEU A 14 -0.27 3.39 -13.42
N ALA A 15 -1.09 3.22 -14.47
CA ALA A 15 -1.68 1.93 -14.81
C ALA A 15 -0.61 0.86 -15.08
N PHE A 16 0.35 1.15 -15.96
CA PHE A 16 1.44 0.21 -16.26
C PHE A 16 2.35 -0.05 -15.05
N PHE A 17 2.64 0.99 -14.26
CA PHE A 17 3.38 0.83 -13.01
C PHE A 17 2.63 -0.10 -12.03
N SER A 18 1.32 0.10 -11.86
CA SER A 18 0.49 -0.71 -10.95
C SER A 18 0.37 -2.17 -11.41
N VAL A 19 0.26 -2.43 -12.72
CA VAL A 19 0.32 -3.80 -13.27
C VAL A 19 1.67 -4.45 -12.95
N SER A 20 2.78 -3.73 -13.16
CA SER A 20 4.12 -4.21 -12.80
C SER A 20 4.21 -4.57 -11.32
N MET A 21 3.70 -3.70 -10.44
CA MET A 21 3.67 -3.96 -8.99
C MET A 21 2.81 -5.16 -8.63
N GLY A 22 1.63 -5.32 -9.24
CA GLY A 22 0.75 -6.46 -9.03
C GLY A 22 1.38 -7.79 -9.42
N LEU A 23 2.13 -7.80 -10.53
CA LEU A 23 2.86 -8.96 -11.02
C LEU A 23 4.04 -9.37 -10.13
N TRP A 24 4.65 -8.43 -9.40
CA TRP A 24 5.85 -8.73 -8.62
C TRP A 24 5.62 -8.81 -7.12
N GLU A 25 4.97 -7.82 -6.51
CA GLU A 25 4.89 -7.71 -5.05
C GLU A 25 4.23 -8.92 -4.37
N ASN A 26 3.20 -9.50 -5.00
CA ASN A 26 2.52 -10.66 -4.43
C ASN A 26 3.35 -11.93 -4.55
N PHE A 27 4.05 -12.11 -5.67
CA PHE A 27 4.88 -13.30 -5.90
C PHE A 27 6.26 -13.20 -5.26
N ARG A 28 6.73 -12.02 -4.91
CA ARG A 28 8.02 -11.78 -4.26
C ARG A 28 8.20 -12.64 -3.00
N GLN A 29 7.15 -12.81 -2.20
CA GLN A 29 7.22 -13.62 -0.98
C GLN A 29 7.49 -15.10 -1.32
N LEU A 30 6.79 -15.65 -2.30
CA LEU A 30 6.97 -17.03 -2.76
C LEU A 30 8.34 -17.22 -3.43
N TRP A 31 8.73 -16.27 -4.29
CA TRP A 31 10.05 -16.27 -4.90
C TRP A 31 11.18 -16.27 -3.88
N LEU A 32 11.08 -15.48 -2.81
CA LEU A 32 12.04 -15.49 -1.70
C LEU A 32 12.04 -16.82 -0.95
N GLN A 33 10.88 -17.41 -0.71
CA GLN A 33 10.77 -18.72 -0.09
C GLN A 33 11.45 -19.80 -0.94
N ASP A 34 11.26 -19.80 -2.26
CA ASP A 34 11.92 -20.71 -3.20
C ASP A 34 13.45 -20.53 -3.22
N ASN A 35 13.94 -19.32 -2.92
CA ASN A 35 15.37 -19.03 -2.74
C ASN A 35 15.88 -19.35 -1.31
N GLY A 36 15.11 -20.05 -0.49
CA GLY A 36 15.50 -20.56 0.83
C GLY A 36 15.35 -19.57 1.98
N PHE A 37 14.61 -18.47 1.82
CA PHE A 37 14.35 -17.53 2.91
C PHE A 37 13.22 -18.03 3.82
N SER A 38 13.42 -17.95 5.13
CA SER A 38 12.35 -18.20 6.12
C SER A 38 11.32 -17.05 6.12
N ALA A 39 10.14 -17.30 6.63
CA ALA A 39 9.09 -16.28 6.75
C ALA A 39 9.55 -15.06 7.56
N THR A 40 10.28 -15.27 8.66
CA THR A 40 10.87 -14.19 9.46
C THR A 40 11.91 -13.41 8.66
N ASN A 41 12.78 -14.06 7.89
CA ASN A 41 13.73 -13.35 7.05
C ASN A 41 13.05 -12.51 5.97
N ILE A 42 12.01 -13.05 5.33
CA ILE A 42 11.20 -12.33 4.33
C ILE A 42 10.55 -11.09 4.95
N SER A 43 9.93 -11.24 6.11
CA SER A 43 9.29 -10.12 6.80
C SER A 43 10.29 -9.06 7.25
N ASN A 44 11.46 -9.47 7.76
CA ASN A 44 12.53 -8.56 8.19
C ASN A 44 13.04 -7.71 7.03
N ILE A 45 13.33 -8.34 5.88
CA ILE A 45 13.84 -7.62 4.69
C ILE A 45 12.81 -6.60 4.20
N ILE A 46 11.53 -6.99 4.09
CA ILE A 46 10.45 -6.09 3.66
C ILE A 46 10.26 -4.96 4.68
N SER A 47 10.28 -5.26 5.98
CA SER A 47 10.18 -4.28 7.06
C SER A 47 11.31 -3.26 7.01
N ILE A 48 12.57 -3.70 6.88
CA ILE A 48 13.73 -2.82 6.75
C ILE A 48 13.61 -1.95 5.49
N GLY A 49 13.23 -2.53 4.35
CA GLY A 49 12.99 -1.78 3.11
C GLY A 49 11.92 -0.69 3.29
N THR A 50 10.84 -1.01 4.01
CA THR A 50 9.78 -0.05 4.34
C THR A 50 10.28 1.06 5.28
N LEU A 51 11.08 0.74 6.31
CA LEU A 51 11.69 1.74 7.20
C LEU A 51 12.63 2.68 6.46
N ILE A 52 13.49 2.16 5.59
CA ILE A 52 14.38 2.98 4.75
C ILE A 52 13.57 3.86 3.81
N SER A 53 12.42 3.36 3.30
CA SER A 53 11.49 4.14 2.47
C SER A 53 10.92 5.35 3.22
N VAL A 54 10.61 5.20 4.50
CA VAL A 54 10.16 6.30 5.36
C VAL A 54 11.18 7.44 5.39
N VAL A 55 12.46 7.10 5.61
CA VAL A 55 13.55 8.10 5.59
C VAL A 55 13.65 8.75 4.21
N GLY A 56 13.57 7.95 3.14
CA GLY A 56 13.58 8.45 1.76
C GLY A 56 12.42 9.42 1.47
N ILE A 57 11.20 9.09 1.89
CA ILE A 57 10.01 9.95 1.72
C ILE A 57 10.16 11.27 2.47
N MET A 58 10.66 11.23 3.70
CA MET A 58 10.95 12.45 4.48
C MET A 58 11.98 13.33 3.78
N PHE A 59 13.05 12.74 3.26
CA PHE A 59 14.07 13.45 2.49
C PHE A 59 13.48 14.12 1.24
N VAL A 60 12.66 13.39 0.47
CA VAL A 60 11.98 13.91 -0.72
C VAL A 60 11.07 15.08 -0.37
N GLY A 61 10.24 14.91 0.65
CA GLY A 61 9.31 15.97 1.11
C GLY A 61 10.02 17.26 1.53
N LYS A 62 11.25 17.16 2.05
CA LYS A 62 12.05 18.31 2.52
C LYS A 62 12.87 18.96 1.40
N HIS A 63 13.45 18.18 0.50
CA HIS A 63 14.50 18.66 -0.41
C HIS A 63 14.09 18.71 -1.89
N ILE A 64 13.07 17.96 -2.29
CA ILE A 64 12.65 17.91 -3.69
C ILE A 64 11.57 18.96 -3.99
N LYS A 65 11.92 19.94 -4.82
CA LYS A 65 10.96 20.93 -5.31
C LYS A 65 9.94 20.29 -6.26
N LEU A 66 8.71 20.78 -6.26
CA LEU A 66 7.63 20.31 -7.13
C LEU A 66 8.02 20.33 -8.63
N SER A 67 8.81 21.32 -9.06
CA SER A 67 9.33 21.40 -10.43
C SER A 67 10.29 20.27 -10.82
N LYS A 68 10.98 19.65 -9.84
CA LYS A 68 11.90 18.51 -10.03
C LYS A 68 11.25 17.15 -9.78
N LEU A 69 9.99 17.13 -9.37
CA LEU A 69 9.32 15.90 -8.94
C LEU A 69 9.19 14.89 -10.10
N LYS A 70 8.89 15.36 -11.33
CA LYS A 70 8.88 14.50 -12.52
C LYS A 70 10.22 13.79 -12.72
N THR A 71 11.33 14.52 -12.64
CA THR A 71 12.68 13.95 -12.79
C THR A 71 12.96 12.93 -11.67
N PHE A 72 12.57 13.25 -10.42
CA PHE A 72 12.75 12.34 -9.29
C PHE A 72 11.98 11.03 -9.48
N VAL A 73 10.70 11.09 -9.88
CA VAL A 73 9.89 9.88 -10.16
C VAL A 73 10.49 9.08 -11.30
N SER A 74 10.95 9.74 -12.37
CA SER A 74 11.63 9.07 -13.49
C SER A 74 12.90 8.34 -13.04
N CYS A 75 13.73 8.98 -12.23
CA CYS A 75 14.93 8.33 -11.67
C CYS A 75 14.58 7.13 -10.78
N SER A 76 13.57 7.26 -9.93
CA SER A 76 13.11 6.16 -9.06
C SER A 76 12.58 4.97 -9.87
N LEU A 77 11.83 5.22 -10.95
CA LEU A 77 11.38 4.18 -11.87
C LEU A 77 12.54 3.47 -12.58
N ILE A 78 13.55 4.22 -13.02
CA ILE A 78 14.75 3.65 -13.66
C ILE A 78 15.54 2.79 -12.66
N ILE A 79 15.75 3.28 -11.44
CA ILE A 79 16.45 2.50 -10.39
C ILE A 79 15.67 1.21 -10.12
N LYS A 80 14.34 1.28 -9.99
CA LYS A 80 13.50 0.09 -9.81
C LYS A 80 13.62 -0.88 -10.98
N PHE A 81 13.59 -0.39 -12.21
CA PHE A 81 13.74 -1.19 -13.43
C PHE A 81 15.08 -1.93 -13.46
N LEU A 82 16.19 -1.22 -13.24
CA LEU A 82 17.52 -1.83 -13.20
C LEU A 82 17.65 -2.85 -12.07
N ASN A 83 17.04 -2.55 -10.92
CA ASN A 83 17.07 -3.45 -9.77
C ASN A 83 16.25 -4.73 -10.04
N LEU A 84 15.07 -4.65 -10.71
CA LEU A 84 14.32 -5.86 -11.07
C LEU A 84 15.07 -6.73 -12.08
N ILE A 85 15.80 -6.13 -13.03
CA ILE A 85 16.71 -6.88 -13.92
C ILE A 85 17.81 -7.57 -13.11
N PHE A 86 18.36 -6.87 -12.11
CA PHE A 86 19.38 -7.45 -11.24
C PHE A 86 18.84 -8.58 -10.37
N ILE A 87 17.63 -8.48 -9.85
CA ILE A 87 16.92 -9.56 -9.14
C ILE A 87 16.77 -10.79 -10.06
N LEU A 88 16.34 -10.57 -11.30
CA LEU A 88 16.22 -11.66 -12.29
C LEU A 88 17.57 -12.34 -12.55
N TYR A 89 18.66 -11.57 -12.60
CA TYR A 89 20.02 -12.09 -12.76
C TYR A 89 20.51 -12.87 -11.53
N LEU A 90 20.11 -12.47 -10.31
CA LEU A 90 20.50 -13.14 -9.07
C LEU A 90 19.79 -14.48 -8.85
N ASN A 91 18.71 -14.74 -9.58
CA ASN A 91 17.95 -15.99 -9.44
C ASN A 91 18.88 -17.19 -9.61
N ASN A 92 18.80 -18.16 -8.71
CA ASN A 92 19.62 -19.39 -8.68
C ASN A 92 21.14 -19.17 -8.47
N ARG A 93 21.60 -17.95 -8.15
CA ARG A 93 23.03 -17.67 -7.90
C ARG A 93 23.44 -17.66 -6.43
N GLY A 94 22.54 -17.97 -5.52
CA GLY A 94 22.81 -18.29 -4.12
C GLY A 94 23.36 -17.16 -3.24
N ASN A 95 23.49 -15.91 -3.73
CA ASN A 95 23.97 -14.81 -2.92
C ASN A 95 22.87 -14.11 -2.13
N MET A 96 22.52 -14.67 -0.97
CA MET A 96 21.45 -14.14 -0.10
C MET A 96 21.64 -12.67 0.28
N ASN A 97 22.86 -12.19 0.48
CA ASN A 97 23.10 -10.79 0.86
C ASN A 97 22.75 -9.83 -0.29
N LEU A 98 23.09 -10.19 -1.52
CA LEU A 98 22.74 -9.39 -2.70
C LEU A 98 21.21 -9.41 -2.94
N ILE A 99 20.56 -10.53 -2.72
CA ILE A 99 19.09 -10.63 -2.78
C ILE A 99 18.47 -9.70 -1.74
N ASN A 100 18.94 -9.73 -0.48
CA ASN A 100 18.44 -8.85 0.58
C ASN A 100 18.52 -7.38 0.19
N ILE A 101 19.69 -6.92 -0.28
CA ILE A 101 19.91 -5.53 -0.70
C ILE A 101 18.97 -5.17 -1.86
N SER A 102 18.84 -6.06 -2.84
CA SER A 102 17.99 -5.82 -4.01
C SER A 102 16.51 -5.72 -3.62
N ILE A 103 16.03 -6.56 -2.70
CA ILE A 103 14.64 -6.49 -2.21
C ILE A 103 14.42 -5.19 -1.41
N ILE A 104 15.38 -4.76 -0.60
CA ILE A 104 15.30 -3.48 0.10
C ILE A 104 15.19 -2.31 -0.89
N ILE A 105 16.01 -2.31 -1.95
CA ILE A 105 15.95 -1.30 -3.02
C ILE A 105 14.61 -1.35 -3.78
N ASP A 106 14.09 -2.55 -4.04
CA ASP A 106 12.79 -2.73 -4.70
C ASP A 106 11.65 -2.12 -3.87
N VAL A 107 11.62 -2.41 -2.58
CA VAL A 107 10.63 -1.87 -1.63
C VAL A 107 10.78 -0.34 -1.55
N LEU A 108 11.99 0.17 -1.34
CA LEU A 108 12.29 1.60 -1.27
C LEU A 108 11.78 2.35 -2.51
N THR A 109 12.18 1.88 -3.69
CA THR A 109 11.81 2.55 -4.95
C THR A 109 10.31 2.47 -5.23
N GLY A 110 9.65 1.37 -4.89
CA GLY A 110 8.21 1.23 -4.95
C GLY A 110 7.48 2.29 -4.13
N TYR A 111 7.82 2.44 -2.87
CA TYR A 111 7.23 3.45 -1.98
C TYR A 111 7.56 4.89 -2.41
N LEU A 112 8.80 5.16 -2.85
CA LEU A 112 9.18 6.49 -3.35
C LEU A 112 8.37 6.89 -4.59
N VAL A 113 8.17 6.00 -5.54
CA VAL A 113 7.33 6.24 -6.72
C VAL A 113 5.88 6.47 -6.29
N THR A 114 5.29 5.56 -5.53
CA THR A 114 3.89 5.62 -5.10
C THR A 114 3.57 6.92 -4.36
N THR A 115 4.43 7.34 -3.42
CA THR A 115 4.21 8.58 -2.66
C THR A 115 4.46 9.83 -3.45
N SER A 116 5.41 9.83 -4.39
CA SER A 116 5.76 11.01 -5.19
C SER A 116 4.82 11.24 -6.39
N ILE A 117 4.12 10.21 -6.84
CA ILE A 117 3.12 10.35 -7.91
C ILE A 117 1.95 11.25 -7.47
N TYR A 118 1.54 11.19 -6.20
CA TYR A 118 0.42 11.99 -5.70
C TYR A 118 0.64 13.51 -5.85
N PRO A 119 1.73 14.08 -5.33
CA PRO A 119 2.05 15.48 -5.57
C PRO A 119 2.18 15.82 -7.06
N LEU A 120 2.73 14.91 -7.86
CA LEU A 120 2.86 15.11 -9.30
C LEU A 120 1.49 15.19 -9.98
N ILE A 121 0.53 14.35 -9.60
CA ILE A 121 -0.84 14.40 -10.13
C ILE A 121 -1.51 15.72 -9.74
N THR A 122 -1.44 16.13 -8.49
CA THR A 122 -2.10 17.36 -8.01
C THR A 122 -1.56 18.61 -8.68
N THR A 123 -0.30 18.58 -9.17
CA THR A 123 0.29 19.68 -9.94
C THR A 123 -0.22 19.76 -11.38
N ILE A 124 -0.60 18.61 -11.95
CA ILE A 124 -1.06 18.54 -13.37
C ILE A 124 -2.56 18.76 -13.46
N ILE A 125 -3.30 18.29 -12.47
CA ILE A 125 -4.76 18.24 -12.50
C ILE A 125 -5.33 19.04 -11.32
N LYS A 126 -6.09 20.08 -11.63
CA LYS A 126 -6.64 21.02 -10.64
C LYS A 126 -7.97 20.59 -9.97
N ASN A 127 -8.41 19.34 -10.13
CA ASN A 127 -9.77 18.91 -9.75
C ASN A 127 -9.81 17.90 -8.61
N ASN A 128 -10.66 18.11 -7.59
CA ASN A 128 -10.77 17.29 -6.36
C ASN A 128 -11.24 15.84 -6.58
N THR A 129 -11.82 15.51 -7.73
CA THR A 129 -12.21 14.14 -8.08
C THR A 129 -11.04 13.21 -8.40
N ILE A 130 -9.83 13.73 -8.40
CA ILE A 130 -8.62 13.07 -8.91
C ILE A 130 -8.04 12.07 -7.92
N TYR A 131 -8.17 12.35 -6.63
CA TYR A 131 -7.66 11.42 -5.60
C TYR A 131 -8.36 10.07 -5.70
N SER A 132 -9.67 10.06 -5.87
CA SER A 132 -10.45 8.84 -6.05
C SER A 132 -10.13 8.14 -7.38
N LYS A 133 -9.99 8.88 -8.48
CA LYS A 133 -9.60 8.31 -9.78
C LYS A 133 -8.22 7.68 -9.75
N ARG A 134 -7.23 8.34 -9.12
CA ARG A 134 -5.89 7.78 -8.96
C ARG A 134 -5.89 6.48 -8.18
N LYS A 135 -6.51 6.47 -7.00
CA LYS A 135 -6.57 5.25 -6.18
C LYS A 135 -7.29 4.12 -6.89
N LEU A 136 -8.38 4.43 -7.56
CA LEU A 136 -9.09 3.45 -8.37
C LEU A 136 -8.18 2.90 -9.49
N THR A 137 -7.45 3.75 -10.20
CA THR A 137 -6.50 3.32 -11.24
C THR A 137 -5.40 2.44 -10.65
N GLU A 138 -4.81 2.84 -9.52
CA GLU A 138 -3.76 2.09 -8.85
C GLU A 138 -4.22 0.69 -8.43
N TYR A 139 -5.38 0.58 -7.76
CA TYR A 139 -5.90 -0.71 -7.28
C TYR A 139 -6.37 -1.61 -8.42
N LEU A 140 -7.19 -1.11 -9.33
CA LEU A 140 -7.70 -1.91 -10.45
C LEU A 140 -6.57 -2.47 -11.32
N PHE A 141 -5.56 -1.66 -11.65
CA PHE A 141 -4.44 -2.14 -12.47
C PHE A 141 -3.45 -3.01 -11.68
N LYS A 142 -3.33 -2.82 -10.37
CA LYS A 142 -2.59 -3.76 -9.51
C LYS A 142 -3.28 -5.13 -9.51
N ASP A 143 -4.61 -5.16 -9.39
CA ASP A 143 -5.39 -6.40 -9.45
C ASP A 143 -5.33 -7.06 -10.84
N VAL A 144 -5.28 -6.28 -11.93
CA VAL A 144 -4.99 -6.80 -13.26
C VAL A 144 -3.62 -7.50 -13.31
N GLY A 145 -2.60 -6.93 -12.69
CA GLY A 145 -1.28 -7.56 -12.59
C GLY A 145 -1.33 -8.88 -11.82
N ILE A 146 -2.06 -8.93 -10.71
CA ILE A 146 -2.27 -10.16 -9.92
C ILE A 146 -3.02 -11.21 -10.76
N LEU A 147 -4.05 -10.79 -11.49
CA LEU A 147 -4.82 -11.66 -12.39
C LEU A 147 -3.93 -12.29 -13.45
N VAL A 148 -3.18 -11.46 -14.17
CA VAL A 148 -2.29 -11.93 -15.25
C VAL A 148 -1.27 -12.93 -14.70
N GLY A 149 -0.62 -12.60 -13.58
CA GLY A 149 0.33 -13.51 -12.93
C GLY A 149 -0.31 -14.82 -12.50
N GLY A 150 -1.45 -14.77 -11.82
CA GLY A 150 -2.15 -15.95 -11.32
C GLY A 150 -2.73 -16.83 -12.40
N LEU A 151 -3.19 -16.27 -13.52
CA LEU A 151 -3.65 -17.06 -14.66
C LEU A 151 -2.51 -17.75 -15.41
N LEU A 152 -1.32 -17.17 -15.37
CA LEU A 152 -0.15 -17.67 -16.10
C LEU A 152 0.67 -18.68 -15.32
N ILE A 153 0.82 -18.50 -14.00
CA ILE A 153 1.66 -19.36 -13.16
C ILE A 153 1.26 -20.83 -13.27
N GLY A 154 2.26 -21.68 -13.48
CA GLY A 154 2.08 -23.13 -13.64
C GLY A 154 1.50 -23.56 -15.00
N ARG A 155 1.27 -22.63 -15.93
CA ARG A 155 0.80 -22.94 -17.29
C ARG A 155 1.94 -22.83 -18.30
N SER A 156 1.89 -23.66 -19.33
CA SER A 156 2.77 -23.54 -20.48
C SER A 156 2.18 -22.53 -21.47
N VAL A 157 2.90 -21.43 -21.68
CA VAL A 157 2.55 -20.41 -22.68
C VAL A 157 3.65 -20.38 -23.73
N ILE A 158 3.30 -20.66 -24.99
CA ILE A 158 4.26 -20.73 -26.11
C ILE A 158 5.42 -21.72 -25.79
N GLY A 159 5.11 -22.86 -25.15
CA GLY A 159 6.12 -23.86 -24.77
C GLY A 159 7.01 -23.51 -23.58
N ILE A 160 6.77 -22.37 -22.91
CA ILE A 160 7.51 -21.92 -21.72
C ILE A 160 6.62 -22.09 -20.51
N LEU A 161 7.09 -22.84 -19.50
CA LEU A 161 6.41 -22.92 -18.22
C LEU A 161 6.53 -21.57 -17.48
N VAL A 162 5.39 -20.95 -17.18
CA VAL A 162 5.37 -19.68 -16.49
C VAL A 162 5.61 -19.92 -15.00
N ASN A 163 6.69 -19.34 -14.51
CA ASN A 163 7.10 -19.32 -13.10
C ASN A 163 7.26 -17.86 -12.63
N TYR A 164 7.72 -17.66 -11.40
CA TYR A 164 7.93 -16.32 -10.83
C TYR A 164 8.91 -15.47 -11.64
N ASN A 165 9.90 -16.07 -12.30
CA ASN A 165 10.86 -15.35 -13.14
C ASN A 165 10.20 -14.79 -14.40
N VAL A 166 9.26 -15.53 -14.97
CA VAL A 166 8.47 -15.04 -16.11
C VAL A 166 7.57 -13.89 -15.66
N CYS A 167 6.92 -13.98 -14.49
CA CYS A 167 6.14 -12.89 -13.92
C CYS A 167 7.01 -11.66 -13.65
N LEU A 168 8.22 -11.85 -13.13
CA LEU A 168 9.19 -10.78 -12.92
C LEU A 168 9.61 -10.15 -14.25
N PHE A 169 9.88 -10.95 -15.29
CA PHE A 169 10.22 -10.45 -16.63
C PHE A 169 9.07 -9.61 -17.22
N ILE A 170 7.84 -10.10 -17.14
CA ILE A 170 6.65 -9.35 -17.60
C ILE A 170 6.50 -8.04 -16.79
N SER A 171 6.73 -8.08 -15.48
CA SER A 171 6.75 -6.88 -14.63
C SER A 171 7.77 -5.84 -15.12
N ILE A 172 8.98 -6.27 -15.48
CA ILE A 172 10.03 -5.42 -16.06
C ILE A 172 9.56 -4.77 -17.37
N VAL A 173 8.87 -5.50 -18.23
CA VAL A 173 8.33 -4.95 -19.50
C VAL A 173 7.29 -3.86 -19.22
N PHE A 174 6.33 -4.10 -18.32
CA PHE A 174 5.34 -3.07 -17.95
C PHE A 174 5.99 -1.85 -17.30
N LEU A 175 7.01 -2.05 -16.50
CA LEU A 175 7.78 -0.95 -15.90
C LEU A 175 8.53 -0.13 -16.96
N ALA A 176 9.12 -0.79 -17.98
CA ALA A 176 9.74 -0.10 -19.11
C ALA A 176 8.73 0.77 -19.88
N ILE A 177 7.52 0.26 -20.14
CA ILE A 177 6.44 1.05 -20.76
C ILE A 177 6.08 2.25 -19.89
N SER A 178 5.96 2.07 -18.59
CA SER A 178 5.69 3.14 -17.62
C SER A 178 6.76 4.25 -17.71
N ILE A 179 8.04 3.88 -17.78
CA ILE A 179 9.17 4.80 -17.95
C ILE A 179 9.06 5.57 -19.28
N LEU A 180 8.80 4.88 -20.38
CA LEU A 180 8.64 5.52 -21.70
C LEU A 180 7.50 6.54 -21.71
N VAL A 181 6.36 6.21 -21.11
CA VAL A 181 5.23 7.14 -20.97
C VAL A 181 5.62 8.35 -20.14
N MET A 182 6.35 8.15 -19.03
CA MET A 182 6.81 9.21 -18.16
C MET A 182 7.78 10.17 -18.85
N PHE A 183 8.70 9.67 -19.67
CA PHE A 183 9.61 10.52 -20.46
C PHE A 183 8.86 11.37 -21.50
N ASN A 184 7.88 10.79 -22.18
CA ASN A 184 7.09 11.48 -23.19
C ASN A 184 6.09 12.50 -22.60
N MET A 185 5.91 12.53 -21.29
CA MET A 185 5.03 13.48 -20.63
C MET A 185 5.64 14.90 -20.71
N SER A 186 4.86 15.88 -21.14
CA SER A 186 5.28 17.27 -21.18
C SER A 186 5.72 17.73 -19.79
N ALA A 187 6.82 18.49 -19.72
CA ALA A 187 7.25 19.06 -18.45
C ALA A 187 6.14 19.93 -17.87
N CYS A 188 5.90 19.82 -16.57
CA CYS A 188 4.98 20.71 -15.86
C CYS A 188 5.54 22.14 -15.93
N LYS A 189 5.01 22.93 -16.87
CA LYS A 189 5.39 24.34 -17.00
C LYS A 189 4.74 25.12 -15.86
N ASN A 190 5.58 25.88 -15.15
CA ASN A 190 5.20 26.94 -14.21
C ASN A 190 4.24 26.55 -13.08
N ILE A 191 4.75 25.72 -12.17
CA ILE A 191 4.19 25.70 -10.83
C ILE A 191 4.96 26.76 -10.05
N GLU A 192 4.37 27.95 -9.92
CA GLU A 192 4.83 28.90 -8.92
C GLU A 192 4.89 28.16 -7.58
N ASN A 193 6.07 28.16 -6.98
CA ASN A 193 6.30 27.63 -5.65
C ASN A 193 5.51 28.48 -4.63
N LYS A 194 4.21 28.29 -4.56
CA LYS A 194 3.43 28.64 -3.37
C LYS A 194 3.70 27.59 -2.27
N GLN A 195 4.97 27.21 -2.10
CA GLN A 195 5.40 26.66 -0.83
C GLN A 195 5.32 27.82 0.15
N GLY A 196 4.21 27.87 0.88
CA GLY A 196 4.15 28.70 2.05
C GLY A 196 5.35 28.42 2.94
N GLU A 197 5.85 29.46 3.61
CA GLU A 197 6.97 29.45 4.55
C GLU A 197 7.16 28.08 5.21
N ASN A 198 8.42 27.69 5.41
CA ASN A 198 8.86 26.45 6.09
C ASN A 198 8.31 26.33 7.52
N VAL A 199 7.00 26.37 7.68
CA VAL A 199 6.37 26.04 8.96
C VAL A 199 6.57 24.54 9.13
N SER A 200 7.33 24.16 10.13
CA SER A 200 7.53 22.77 10.49
C SER A 200 6.17 22.09 10.61
N ILE A 201 5.86 21.16 9.70
CA ILE A 201 4.60 20.41 9.70
C ILE A 201 4.40 19.71 11.07
N ILE A 202 5.49 19.30 11.69
CA ILE A 202 5.49 18.71 13.04
C ILE A 202 4.92 19.71 14.04
N LYS A 203 5.35 20.99 13.98
CA LYS A 203 4.83 22.05 14.86
C LYS A 203 3.35 22.32 14.61
N TYR A 204 2.90 22.24 13.35
CA TYR A 204 1.48 22.37 13.00
C TYR A 204 0.65 21.21 13.58
N ILE A 205 1.11 19.97 13.39
CA ILE A 205 0.43 18.77 13.90
C ILE A 205 0.36 18.79 15.44
N LEU A 206 1.46 19.10 16.10
CA LEU A 206 1.54 19.11 17.57
C LEU A 206 0.63 20.18 18.23
N LYS A 207 0.21 21.20 17.49
CA LYS A 207 -0.74 22.20 17.98
C LYS A 207 -2.18 21.70 18.07
N SER A 208 -2.55 20.70 17.25
CA SER A 208 -3.91 20.14 17.22
C SER A 208 -3.94 18.75 17.83
N LYS A 209 -4.68 18.59 18.91
CA LYS A 209 -4.89 17.29 19.56
C LYS A 209 -5.54 16.28 18.59
N LEU A 210 -6.48 16.76 17.76
CA LEU A 210 -7.13 15.95 16.73
C LEU A 210 -6.11 15.36 15.76
N GLN A 211 -5.16 16.18 15.28
CA GLN A 211 -4.14 15.76 14.32
C GLN A 211 -3.18 14.73 14.92
N VAL A 212 -2.73 14.95 16.15
CA VAL A 212 -1.86 14.00 16.88
C VAL A 212 -2.55 12.65 17.05
N ILE A 213 -3.80 12.63 17.52
CA ILE A 213 -4.56 11.39 17.70
C ILE A 213 -4.80 10.69 16.37
N TYR A 214 -5.06 11.43 15.28
CA TYR A 214 -5.21 10.86 13.96
C TYR A 214 -3.92 10.19 13.43
N MET A 215 -2.74 10.76 13.73
CA MET A 215 -1.46 10.13 13.38
C MET A 215 -1.26 8.82 14.16
N ILE A 216 -1.54 8.81 15.47
CA ILE A 216 -1.45 7.58 16.29
C ILE A 216 -2.44 6.52 15.79
N TYR A 217 -3.68 6.92 15.48
CA TYR A 217 -4.68 6.04 14.88
C TYR A 217 -4.20 5.41 13.55
N SER A 218 -3.57 6.22 12.69
CA SER A 218 -3.04 5.75 11.40
C SER A 218 -1.88 4.77 11.57
N PHE A 219 -0.99 5.02 12.54
CA PHE A 219 0.12 4.12 12.89
C PHE A 219 -0.39 2.77 13.39
N ILE A 220 -1.26 2.78 14.41
CA ILE A 220 -1.79 1.55 15.02
C ILE A 220 -2.63 0.76 14.01
N GLY A 221 -3.41 1.44 13.18
CA GLY A 221 -4.21 0.78 12.15
C GLY A 221 -3.38 0.07 11.09
N ALA A 222 -2.31 0.72 10.62
CA ALA A 222 -1.38 0.09 9.69
C ALA A 222 -0.65 -1.09 10.32
N MET A 223 -0.21 -0.94 11.58
CA MET A 223 0.45 -2.01 12.34
C MET A 223 -0.49 -3.21 12.52
N ALA A 224 -1.74 -3.00 12.95
CA ALA A 224 -2.73 -4.07 13.13
C ALA A 224 -2.99 -4.84 11.84
N MET A 225 -3.15 -4.12 10.72
CA MET A 225 -3.41 -4.72 9.42
C MET A 225 -2.21 -5.54 8.91
N SER A 226 -1.02 -4.97 9.00
CA SER A 226 0.20 -5.60 8.48
C SER A 226 0.65 -6.79 9.34
N THR A 227 0.32 -6.80 10.64
CA THR A 227 0.53 -7.97 11.50
C THR A 227 -0.32 -9.17 11.06
N ALA A 228 -1.57 -8.95 10.63
CA ALA A 228 -2.43 -10.04 10.15
C ALA A 228 -2.16 -10.46 8.70
N LEU A 229 -1.78 -9.53 7.83
CA LEU A 229 -1.77 -9.72 6.38
C LEU A 229 -0.40 -9.52 5.72
N GLY A 230 0.66 -9.25 6.50
CA GLY A 230 2.00 -8.96 5.96
C GLY A 230 2.59 -10.10 5.13
N LEU A 231 2.30 -11.34 5.49
CA LEU A 231 2.73 -12.55 4.80
C LEU A 231 1.56 -13.34 4.18
N LYS A 232 0.60 -12.63 3.60
CA LYS A 232 -0.66 -13.22 3.11
C LYS A 232 -0.47 -14.34 2.08
N MET A 233 0.51 -14.22 1.15
CA MET A 233 0.78 -15.27 0.16
C MET A 233 1.33 -16.53 0.82
N LEU A 234 2.33 -16.40 1.70
CA LEU A 234 2.88 -17.53 2.45
C LEU A 234 1.83 -18.18 3.37
N THR A 235 0.93 -17.37 3.93
CA THR A 235 -0.19 -17.88 4.73
C THR A 235 -1.12 -18.76 3.90
N LEU A 236 -1.49 -18.31 2.70
CA LEU A 236 -2.35 -19.07 1.81
C LEU A 236 -1.70 -20.38 1.34
N THR A 237 -0.45 -20.35 0.95
CA THR A 237 0.25 -21.55 0.44
C THR A 237 0.66 -22.50 1.54
N ASN A 238 1.22 -22.02 2.64
CA ASN A 238 1.80 -22.89 3.67
C ASN A 238 0.78 -23.38 4.71
N TYR A 239 -0.15 -22.50 5.16
CA TYR A 239 -1.16 -22.90 6.15
C TYR A 239 -2.44 -23.41 5.52
N PHE A 240 -2.98 -22.69 4.52
CA PHE A 240 -4.22 -23.14 3.86
C PHE A 240 -3.98 -24.17 2.76
N LYS A 241 -2.71 -24.47 2.42
CA LYS A 241 -2.32 -25.47 1.42
C LYS A 241 -2.88 -25.18 0.03
N PHE A 242 -3.08 -23.91 -0.29
CA PHE A 242 -3.42 -23.51 -1.64
C PHE A 242 -2.22 -23.68 -2.55
N SER A 243 -2.44 -24.13 -3.78
CA SER A 243 -1.43 -23.96 -4.83
C SER A 243 -1.24 -22.46 -5.11
N ASP A 244 -0.10 -22.08 -5.67
CA ASP A 244 0.22 -20.68 -5.98
C ASP A 244 -0.86 -20.02 -6.86
N ASN A 245 -1.40 -20.80 -7.81
CA ASN A 245 -2.51 -20.34 -8.64
C ASN A 245 -3.80 -20.15 -7.83
N GLN A 246 -4.13 -21.06 -6.93
CA GLN A 246 -5.31 -20.92 -6.04
C GLN A 246 -5.15 -19.73 -5.10
N ALA A 247 -3.98 -19.55 -4.50
CA ALA A 247 -3.69 -18.42 -3.61
C ALA A 247 -3.82 -17.06 -4.34
N THR A 248 -3.31 -17.01 -5.57
CA THR A 248 -3.40 -15.79 -6.40
C THR A 248 -4.83 -15.50 -6.83
N ASN A 249 -5.56 -16.51 -7.31
CA ASN A 249 -6.97 -16.35 -7.70
C ASN A 249 -7.83 -15.94 -6.51
N TYR A 250 -7.56 -16.50 -5.33
CA TYR A 250 -8.24 -16.11 -4.10
C TYR A 250 -8.01 -14.62 -3.78
N LEU A 251 -6.74 -14.17 -3.77
CA LEU A 251 -6.43 -12.76 -3.50
C LEU A 251 -7.03 -11.82 -4.54
N LEU A 252 -7.07 -12.23 -5.80
CA LEU A 252 -7.71 -11.46 -6.86
C LEU A 252 -9.22 -11.30 -6.62
N ILE A 253 -9.93 -12.41 -6.41
CA ILE A 253 -11.39 -12.37 -6.22
C ILE A 253 -11.73 -11.54 -4.99
N VAL A 254 -10.99 -11.72 -3.90
CA VAL A 254 -11.21 -10.97 -2.66
C VAL A 254 -10.82 -9.49 -2.83
N GLY A 255 -9.73 -9.20 -3.56
CA GLY A 255 -9.29 -7.83 -3.88
C GLY A 255 -10.32 -7.08 -4.72
N LEU A 256 -10.77 -7.67 -5.83
CA LEU A 256 -11.81 -7.09 -6.67
C LEU A 256 -13.13 -6.87 -5.92
N ALA A 257 -13.53 -7.84 -5.08
CA ALA A 257 -14.72 -7.68 -4.24
C ALA A 257 -14.53 -6.53 -3.24
N ALA A 258 -13.35 -6.40 -2.63
CA ALA A 258 -13.02 -5.29 -1.73
C ALA A 258 -13.09 -3.93 -2.43
N ASP A 259 -12.60 -3.83 -3.67
CA ASP A 259 -12.65 -2.60 -4.46
C ASP A 259 -14.09 -2.23 -4.84
N ILE A 260 -14.91 -3.21 -5.25
CA ILE A 260 -16.34 -2.99 -5.52
C ILE A 260 -17.05 -2.53 -4.25
N ILE A 261 -16.83 -3.18 -3.11
CA ILE A 261 -17.40 -2.78 -1.82
C ILE A 261 -16.92 -1.37 -1.47
N GLY A 262 -15.66 -1.03 -1.73
CA GLY A 262 -15.11 0.30 -1.52
C GLY A 262 -15.80 1.39 -2.34
N ILE A 263 -16.05 1.13 -3.61
CA ILE A 263 -16.76 2.06 -4.51
C ILE A 263 -18.19 2.25 -4.05
N LEU A 264 -18.89 1.17 -3.71
CA LEU A 264 -20.26 1.22 -3.21
C LEU A 264 -20.34 1.96 -1.87
N ALA A 265 -19.38 1.69 -0.97
CA ALA A 265 -19.30 2.37 0.31
C ALA A 265 -19.09 3.89 0.16
N LEU A 266 -18.23 4.32 -0.76
CA LEU A 266 -18.02 5.75 -1.07
C LEU A 266 -19.31 6.41 -1.60
N LYS A 267 -20.14 5.67 -2.32
CA LYS A 267 -21.39 6.19 -2.90
C LYS A 267 -22.54 6.28 -1.88
N TYR A 268 -22.67 5.28 -1.00
CA TYR A 268 -23.84 5.11 -0.14
C TYR A 268 -23.59 5.44 1.34
N LEU A 269 -22.35 5.31 1.82
CA LEU A 269 -22.01 5.64 3.19
C LEU A 269 -21.67 7.12 3.28
N THR A 270 -22.70 7.93 3.44
CA THR A 270 -22.51 9.35 3.74
C THR A 270 -22.02 9.53 5.18
N PRO A 271 -21.28 10.62 5.44
CA PRO A 271 -20.66 10.89 6.74
C PRO A 271 -21.61 11.10 7.94
N LYS A 272 -22.88 10.96 7.76
CA LYS A 272 -23.86 11.32 8.80
C LYS A 272 -23.84 10.41 10.04
N ASN A 273 -23.33 9.18 9.95
CA ASN A 273 -23.34 8.21 11.05
C ASN A 273 -21.94 7.59 11.29
N ASP A 274 -20.97 8.44 11.60
CA ASP A 274 -19.55 8.04 11.83
C ASP A 274 -19.41 6.91 12.86
N TYR A 275 -20.20 6.95 13.95
CA TYR A 275 -20.14 5.92 15.00
C TYR A 275 -20.58 4.54 14.50
N ILE A 276 -21.72 4.47 13.80
CA ILE A 276 -22.24 3.22 13.27
C ILE A 276 -21.24 2.64 12.26
N THR A 277 -20.73 3.48 11.40
CA THR A 277 -19.76 3.11 10.37
C THR A 277 -18.49 2.53 10.98
N ILE A 278 -17.93 3.17 12.01
CA ILE A 278 -16.72 2.69 12.71
C ILE A 278 -17.02 1.40 13.47
N THR A 279 -18.16 1.33 14.17
CA THR A 279 -18.54 0.12 14.91
C THR A 279 -18.69 -1.08 13.99
N ILE A 280 -19.37 -0.94 12.86
CA ILE A 280 -19.53 -2.04 11.90
C ILE A 280 -18.17 -2.45 11.35
N LYS A 281 -17.37 -1.51 10.86
CA LYS A 281 -16.07 -1.80 10.26
C LYS A 281 -15.10 -2.49 11.21
N PHE A 282 -14.78 -1.82 12.29
CA PHE A 282 -13.75 -2.30 13.20
C PHE A 282 -14.28 -3.38 14.15
N GLY A 283 -15.56 -3.30 14.55
CA GLY A 283 -16.18 -4.29 15.42
C GLY A 283 -16.23 -5.66 14.75
N ILE A 284 -16.67 -5.73 13.49
CA ILE A 284 -16.74 -6.99 12.76
C ILE A 284 -15.32 -7.54 12.49
N ARG A 285 -14.36 -6.68 12.13
CA ARG A 285 -12.97 -7.11 11.96
C ARG A 285 -12.37 -7.63 13.26
N PHE A 286 -12.61 -6.93 14.36
CA PHE A 286 -12.14 -7.34 15.68
C PHE A 286 -12.71 -8.71 16.08
N ILE A 287 -14.03 -8.90 15.94
CA ILE A 287 -14.70 -10.18 16.22
C ILE A 287 -14.12 -11.28 15.33
N ALA A 288 -13.92 -11.03 14.04
CA ALA A 288 -13.32 -12.00 13.13
C ALA A 288 -11.91 -12.41 13.58
N TYR A 289 -11.08 -11.48 13.98
CA TYR A 289 -9.72 -11.78 14.47
C TYR A 289 -9.71 -12.52 15.81
N VAL A 290 -10.61 -12.15 16.74
CA VAL A 290 -10.77 -12.89 18.00
C VAL A 290 -11.22 -14.33 17.75
N ILE A 291 -12.19 -14.54 16.86
CA ILE A 291 -12.64 -15.87 16.47
C ILE A 291 -11.50 -16.67 15.82
N ALA A 292 -10.72 -16.06 14.92
CA ALA A 292 -9.57 -16.70 14.29
C ALA A 292 -8.47 -17.05 15.29
N PHE A 293 -8.25 -16.23 16.32
CA PHE A 293 -7.30 -16.50 17.41
C PHE A 293 -7.75 -17.66 18.30
N LEU A 294 -9.03 -17.70 18.66
CA LEU A 294 -9.58 -18.72 19.56
C LEU A 294 -9.86 -20.05 18.84
N SER A 295 -10.09 -20.02 17.53
CA SER A 295 -10.38 -21.20 16.74
C SER A 295 -9.11 -21.88 16.25
N ASN A 296 -9.10 -23.21 16.32
CA ASN A 296 -8.10 -24.03 15.63
C ASN A 296 -8.58 -24.45 14.23
N ASN A 297 -9.74 -23.96 13.79
CA ASN A 297 -10.32 -24.32 12.51
C ASN A 297 -9.77 -23.44 11.38
N ILE A 298 -9.14 -24.08 10.41
CA ILE A 298 -8.49 -23.44 9.28
C ILE A 298 -9.49 -22.66 8.40
N ILE A 299 -10.72 -23.16 8.26
CA ILE A 299 -11.78 -22.50 7.46
C ILE A 299 -12.22 -21.21 8.14
N ILE A 300 -12.40 -21.22 9.45
CA ILE A 300 -12.78 -20.01 10.21
C ILE A 300 -11.69 -18.94 10.09
N THR A 301 -10.42 -19.35 10.15
CA THR A 301 -9.29 -18.44 9.98
C THR A 301 -9.24 -17.85 8.56
N LEU A 302 -9.54 -18.66 7.54
CA LEU A 302 -9.62 -18.18 6.15
C LEU A 302 -10.77 -17.18 5.97
N ILE A 303 -11.92 -17.44 6.56
CA ILE A 303 -13.07 -16.51 6.55
C ILE A 303 -12.69 -15.18 7.22
N ALA A 304 -12.00 -15.21 8.36
CA ALA A 304 -11.53 -14.03 9.06
C ALA A 304 -10.54 -13.22 8.22
N MET A 305 -9.59 -13.89 7.56
CA MET A 305 -8.64 -13.27 6.63
C MET A 305 -9.35 -12.61 5.44
N THR A 306 -10.30 -13.33 4.82
CA THR A 306 -11.14 -12.83 3.73
C THR A 306 -11.86 -11.55 4.14
N TRP A 307 -12.52 -11.59 5.30
CA TRP A 307 -13.27 -10.47 5.83
C TRP A 307 -12.38 -9.25 6.10
N SER A 308 -11.19 -9.48 6.63
CA SER A 308 -10.22 -8.43 6.86
C SER A 308 -9.81 -7.71 5.57
N ILE A 309 -9.57 -8.46 4.49
CA ILE A 309 -9.21 -7.88 3.19
C ILE A 309 -10.39 -7.11 2.61
N LEU A 310 -11.59 -7.67 2.61
CA LEU A 310 -12.79 -7.03 2.07
C LEU A 310 -13.10 -5.67 2.71
N ILE A 311 -12.88 -5.56 4.01
CA ILE A 311 -13.20 -4.34 4.75
C ILE A 311 -12.05 -3.32 4.72
N SER A 312 -10.79 -3.75 4.51
CA SER A 312 -9.62 -2.86 4.66
C SER A 312 -9.61 -1.73 3.66
N THR A 313 -9.85 -2.01 2.40
CA THR A 313 -9.68 -1.05 1.30
C THR A 313 -10.77 0.02 1.25
N SER A 314 -12.01 -0.34 1.59
CA SER A 314 -13.18 0.52 1.44
C SER A 314 -13.18 1.70 2.40
N TYR A 315 -12.70 1.50 3.62
CA TYR A 315 -12.91 2.45 4.71
C TYR A 315 -11.76 3.40 4.98
N GLU A 316 -10.54 2.99 4.72
CA GLU A 316 -9.39 3.88 4.89
C GLU A 316 -9.54 5.12 4.03
N ASN A 317 -10.05 4.96 2.80
CA ASN A 317 -10.24 6.05 1.87
C ASN A 317 -11.32 7.05 2.32
N ILE A 318 -12.36 6.57 2.99
CA ILE A 318 -13.44 7.43 3.52
C ILE A 318 -12.93 8.23 4.73
N CYS A 319 -12.30 7.57 5.69
CA CYS A 319 -11.74 8.24 6.87
C CYS A 319 -10.63 9.23 6.48
N ASP A 320 -9.78 8.86 5.53
CA ASP A 320 -8.71 9.71 5.03
C ASP A 320 -9.22 11.00 4.41
N GLY A 321 -10.27 10.91 3.59
CA GLY A 321 -10.89 12.09 2.98
C GLY A 321 -11.41 13.09 4.00
N TYR A 322 -11.92 12.61 5.14
CA TYR A 322 -12.42 13.47 6.20
C TYR A 322 -11.34 14.32 6.86
N TYR A 323 -10.27 13.65 7.32
CA TYR A 323 -9.24 14.36 8.10
C TYR A 323 -8.33 15.21 7.22
N VAL A 324 -8.13 14.81 5.97
CA VAL A 324 -7.34 15.60 5.01
C VAL A 324 -8.10 16.87 4.57
N ASN A 325 -9.43 16.79 4.42
CA ASN A 325 -10.23 17.95 4.01
C ASN A 325 -10.43 19.00 5.13
N GLU A 326 -10.21 18.63 6.38
CA GLU A 326 -10.27 19.56 7.53
C GLU A 326 -8.96 20.36 7.73
N ILE A 327 -7.93 20.08 6.91
CA ILE A 327 -6.64 20.77 7.00
C ILE A 327 -6.62 21.93 6.01
N ASP A 328 -6.07 23.04 6.44
CA ASP A 328 -5.84 24.19 5.56
C ASP A 328 -5.14 23.75 4.28
N ASN A 329 -5.66 24.20 3.13
CA ASN A 329 -5.14 23.84 1.80
C ASN A 329 -3.62 24.06 1.69
N LYS A 330 -3.08 25.04 2.43
CA LYS A 330 -1.65 25.35 2.51
C LYS A 330 -0.82 24.18 3.05
N TYR A 331 -1.35 23.39 3.99
CA TYR A 331 -0.64 22.30 4.68
C TYR A 331 -1.06 20.90 4.19
N GLN A 332 -2.13 20.80 3.44
CA GLN A 332 -2.78 19.54 3.05
C GLN A 332 -1.80 18.54 2.41
N LEU A 333 -0.96 18.99 1.48
CA LEU A 333 0.03 18.15 0.81
C LEU A 333 1.10 17.62 1.79
N THR A 334 1.67 18.53 2.59
CA THR A 334 2.74 18.17 3.54
C THR A 334 2.21 17.26 4.64
N PHE A 335 0.98 17.51 5.10
CA PHE A 335 0.29 16.66 6.07
C PHE A 335 0.03 15.26 5.51
N THR A 336 -0.46 15.17 4.27
CA THR A 336 -0.70 13.88 3.62
C THR A 336 0.58 13.07 3.50
N ASN A 337 1.70 13.69 3.10
CA ASN A 337 2.99 13.03 3.03
C ASN A 337 3.47 12.55 4.41
N PHE A 338 3.35 13.40 5.43
CA PHE A 338 3.73 13.04 6.81
C PHE A 338 2.87 11.88 7.35
N ARG A 339 1.58 11.87 7.03
CA ARG A 339 0.70 10.75 7.36
C ARG A 339 1.15 9.44 6.72
N TYR A 340 1.57 9.46 5.44
CA TYR A 340 2.13 8.27 4.81
C TYR A 340 3.39 7.78 5.54
N VAL A 341 4.25 8.68 5.97
CA VAL A 341 5.43 8.34 6.79
C VAL A 341 5.02 7.58 8.06
N ILE A 342 4.06 8.12 8.81
CA ILE A 342 3.57 7.49 10.05
C ILE A 342 2.89 6.15 9.77
N ARG A 343 2.10 6.06 8.70
CA ARG A 343 1.46 4.81 8.27
C ARG A 343 2.48 3.74 7.91
N TYR A 344 3.51 4.08 7.13
CA TYR A 344 4.54 3.12 6.74
C TYR A 344 5.44 2.70 7.91
N LEU A 345 5.63 3.55 8.92
CA LEU A 345 6.25 3.12 10.17
C LEU A 345 5.41 2.04 10.87
N GLY A 346 4.09 2.22 10.94
CA GLY A 346 3.17 1.22 11.48
C GLY A 346 3.16 -0.06 10.64
N GLU A 347 3.17 0.07 9.32
CA GLU A 347 3.23 -1.06 8.38
C GLU A 347 4.52 -1.86 8.56
N ALA A 348 5.68 -1.22 8.59
CA ALA A 348 6.97 -1.87 8.82
C ALA A 348 7.00 -2.63 10.13
N THR A 349 6.55 -2.00 11.22
CA THR A 349 6.44 -2.65 12.53
C THR A 349 5.50 -3.85 12.48
N GLY A 350 4.35 -3.70 11.82
CA GLY A 350 3.37 -4.79 11.66
C GLY A 350 3.89 -5.96 10.84
N ILE A 351 4.62 -5.70 9.74
CA ILE A 351 5.24 -6.76 8.91
C ILE A 351 6.31 -7.52 9.71
N PHE A 352 7.14 -6.80 10.48
CA PHE A 352 8.12 -7.43 11.36
C PHE A 352 7.43 -8.36 12.36
N LEU A 353 6.41 -7.87 13.08
CA LEU A 353 5.63 -8.66 14.03
C LEU A 353 4.91 -9.84 13.37
N CYS A 354 4.42 -9.66 12.13
CA CYS A 354 3.82 -10.72 11.34
C CYS A 354 4.79 -11.90 11.17
N GLY A 355 6.04 -11.64 10.78
CA GLY A 355 7.05 -12.69 10.60
C GLY A 355 7.34 -13.45 11.89
N VAL A 356 7.50 -12.75 13.01
CA VAL A 356 7.73 -13.38 14.33
C VAL A 356 6.52 -14.24 14.73
N MET A 357 5.31 -13.70 14.60
CA MET A 357 4.09 -14.44 14.97
C MET A 357 3.78 -15.60 14.01
N TYR A 358 4.18 -15.48 12.75
CA TYR A 358 4.01 -16.53 11.74
C TYR A 358 4.72 -17.83 12.14
N GLU A 359 5.94 -17.74 12.67
CA GLU A 359 6.71 -18.92 13.13
C GLU A 359 6.14 -19.52 14.42
N ILE A 360 5.56 -18.70 15.30
CA ILE A 360 4.89 -19.19 16.51
C ILE A 360 3.56 -19.90 16.16
N GLY A 361 2.84 -19.35 15.20
CA GLY A 361 1.60 -19.94 14.68
C GLY A 361 0.60 -18.91 14.17
N LEU A 362 -0.14 -19.28 13.13
CA LEU A 362 -1.07 -18.41 12.40
C LEU A 362 -2.05 -17.68 13.33
N ARG A 363 -2.59 -18.36 14.35
CA ARG A 363 -3.55 -17.76 15.29
C ARG A 363 -2.99 -16.55 16.03
N TYR A 364 -1.69 -16.56 16.35
CA TYR A 364 -1.07 -15.46 17.12
C TYR A 364 -0.94 -14.17 16.30
N MET A 365 -0.83 -14.29 14.97
CA MET A 365 -0.89 -13.12 14.09
C MET A 365 -2.25 -12.39 14.23
N PHE A 366 -3.35 -13.15 14.24
CA PHE A 366 -4.69 -12.59 14.41
C PHE A 366 -4.93 -12.11 15.84
N GLY A 367 -4.43 -12.82 16.86
CA GLY A 367 -4.54 -12.40 18.26
C GLY A 367 -3.84 -11.07 18.52
N LEU A 368 -2.62 -10.90 18.04
CA LEU A 368 -1.87 -9.65 18.17
C LEU A 368 -2.52 -8.50 17.37
N SER A 369 -3.03 -8.81 16.18
CA SER A 369 -3.79 -7.83 15.40
C SER A 369 -5.09 -7.41 16.08
N ALA A 370 -5.82 -8.33 16.70
CA ALA A 370 -7.00 -8.02 17.50
C ALA A 370 -6.66 -7.09 18.69
N PHE A 371 -5.55 -7.35 19.37
CA PHE A 371 -5.05 -6.48 20.43
C PHE A 371 -4.83 -5.04 19.96
N PHE A 372 -4.14 -4.85 18.83
CA PHE A 372 -3.96 -3.51 18.27
C PHE A 372 -5.27 -2.87 17.80
N LEU A 373 -6.21 -3.65 17.30
CA LEU A 373 -7.53 -3.14 16.90
C LEU A 373 -8.33 -2.57 18.07
N ILE A 374 -8.20 -3.08 19.29
CA ILE A 374 -8.85 -2.50 20.48
C ILE A 374 -8.43 -1.04 20.63
N PHE A 375 -7.12 -0.76 20.55
CA PHE A 375 -6.60 0.60 20.62
C PHE A 375 -7.06 1.46 19.45
N GLN A 376 -7.07 0.91 18.24
CA GLN A 376 -7.55 1.62 17.06
C GLN A 376 -9.02 2.01 17.18
N ILE A 377 -9.87 1.11 17.69
CA ILE A 377 -11.29 1.38 17.96
C ILE A 377 -11.44 2.51 18.98
N GLY A 378 -10.73 2.43 20.10
CA GLY A 378 -10.76 3.49 21.12
C GLY A 378 -10.35 4.84 20.56
N LEU A 379 -9.27 4.90 19.78
CA LEU A 379 -8.81 6.12 19.12
C LEU A 379 -9.82 6.63 18.08
N ALA A 380 -10.48 5.75 17.33
CA ALA A 380 -11.50 6.14 16.36
C ALA A 380 -12.71 6.83 17.06
N TYR A 381 -13.20 6.27 18.15
CA TYR A 381 -14.26 6.90 18.95
C TYR A 381 -13.83 8.23 19.55
N TYR A 382 -12.59 8.30 20.04
CA TYR A 382 -12.03 9.53 20.59
C TYR A 382 -11.89 10.62 19.53
N LEU A 383 -11.49 10.28 18.31
CA LEU A 383 -11.43 11.22 17.19
C LEU A 383 -12.80 11.79 16.84
N ILE A 384 -13.86 10.99 16.84
CA ILE A 384 -15.23 11.47 16.60
C ILE A 384 -15.65 12.43 17.73
N TYR A 385 -15.32 12.09 18.97
CA TYR A 385 -15.62 12.96 20.11
C TYR A 385 -14.93 14.31 19.97
N LEU A 386 -13.62 14.33 19.69
CA LEU A 386 -12.85 15.58 19.52
C LEU A 386 -13.42 16.43 18.38
N ARG A 387 -13.73 15.82 17.25
CA ARG A 387 -14.32 16.50 16.09
C ARG A 387 -15.66 17.15 16.39
N LYS A 388 -16.52 16.46 17.13
CA LYS A 388 -17.79 17.03 17.55
C LYS A 388 -17.58 18.22 18.49
N LYS A 389 -16.66 18.10 19.44
CA LYS A 389 -16.33 19.17 20.38
C LYS A 389 -15.81 20.43 19.67
N GLU A 390 -14.93 20.28 18.69
CA GLU A 390 -14.40 21.43 17.92
C GLU A 390 -15.50 22.14 17.11
N ARG A 391 -16.50 21.41 16.57
CA ARG A 391 -17.65 22.00 15.86
C ARG A 391 -18.64 22.76 16.77
N TYR A 392 -18.67 22.47 18.06
CA TYR A 392 -19.53 23.21 19.01
C TYR A 392 -18.87 24.49 19.54
N ILE A 393 -17.57 24.66 19.27
CA ILE A 393 -16.80 25.83 19.74
C ILE A 393 -16.65 26.88 18.61
N GLN A 394 -16.88 26.50 17.37
CA GLN A 394 -16.99 27.40 16.20
C GLN A 394 -18.45 27.82 15.99
#